data_e9e5b92f29a1c68a299563b4a6ed0b15
#
_entry.id   e9e5b92f29a1c68a299563b4a6ed0b15
#
_cell.length_a   1.000
_cell.length_b   1.000
_cell.length_c   1.000
_cell.angle_alpha   90.00
_cell.angle_beta   90.00
_cell.angle_gamma   90.00
#
_symmetry.space_group_name_H-M   'P 1'
#
loop_
_entity.id
_entity.type
_entity.pdbx_description
1 polymer ?
#
loop_
_entity_poly.entity_id
_entity_poly.type
_entity_poly.pdbx_seq_one_letter_code
_entity_poly.pdbx_strand_id
1 'polypeptide(L)'
;QLTLVLGENLDQGGDDSGSRNGTGKTTIINALSYALYGQALTNIRRDNLVNKTNNKGMLVTLAFTKNGKDYRIERGRKPNTLKFYIDQKEQELTDESQGDSRKTQGDINDLLGMSHDMFKHIVALNTYTEPFLALKPNDQRAIIEQLLGITILSEKADLLREATKITRDKLTEENARIQAITNSNDKIKENIERLHSRKKAWIAQNKQDRDKLEKAIRELEQLDIDSELEDHEKLKTWEENSKHLTNLRKERATVERALEQADKNVHKLGK
;
A
#
# COMPACT_ATOMS: atom_id res chain seq x y z
N GLN A 1 3.11 8.12 59.25
CA GLN A 1 3.39 9.34 60.03
C GLN A 1 2.73 10.52 59.31
N LEU A 2 1.96 11.35 60.04
CA LEU A 2 1.36 12.56 59.51
C LEU A 2 2.25 13.75 59.84
N THR A 3 2.61 14.55 58.83
CA THR A 3 3.39 15.78 59.03
C THR A 3 2.56 16.98 58.63
N LEU A 4 2.40 17.94 59.54
CA LEU A 4 1.72 19.19 59.30
C LEU A 4 2.76 20.31 59.07
N VAL A 5 2.66 20.97 57.89
CA VAL A 5 3.54 22.11 57.56
C VAL A 5 2.74 23.39 57.77
N LEU A 6 3.12 24.16 58.75
CA LEU A 6 2.58 25.50 59.06
C LEU A 6 3.56 26.58 58.55
N GLY A 7 3.01 27.67 58.08
CA GLY A 7 3.79 28.84 57.68
C GLY A 7 3.33 30.06 58.44
N GLU A 8 4.28 30.88 58.86
CA GLU A 8 4.04 32.18 59.49
C GLU A 8 4.70 33.27 58.64
N ASN A 9 3.97 34.32 58.34
CA ASN A 9 4.50 35.47 57.64
C ASN A 9 4.97 36.53 58.61
N LEU A 10 6.29 36.65 58.75
CA LEU A 10 6.91 37.59 59.69
C LEU A 10 6.85 39.05 59.26
N ASP A 11 6.50 39.31 57.97
CA ASP A 11 6.41 40.66 57.43
C ASP A 11 5.05 41.32 57.70
N GLN A 12 4.06 40.58 58.08
CA GLN A 12 2.71 41.05 58.43
C GLN A 12 2.46 40.83 59.94
N GLY A 13 2.81 41.82 60.71
CA GLY A 13 2.44 41.88 62.14
C GLY A 13 0.94 42.08 62.28
N GLY A 14 0.17 41.03 62.57
CA GLY A 14 -1.28 41.11 62.79
C GLY A 14 -2.01 39.78 62.76
N ASP A 15 -3.19 39.79 63.33
CA ASP A 15 -4.04 38.70 63.69
C ASP A 15 -4.16 37.52 62.75
N ASP A 16 -4.35 36.39 63.28
CA ASP A 16 -4.10 34.98 62.95
C ASP A 16 -4.60 34.42 61.59
N SER A 17 -5.48 35.03 60.87
CA SER A 17 -6.11 34.40 59.70
C SER A 17 -5.49 34.77 58.33
N GLY A 18 -4.86 35.95 58.22
CA GLY A 18 -4.20 36.43 56.99
C GLY A 18 -2.68 36.16 56.95
N SER A 19 -2.03 35.97 58.10
CA SER A 19 -0.59 35.85 58.21
C SER A 19 0.02 34.54 57.70
N ARG A 20 -0.81 33.57 57.33
CA ARG A 20 -0.36 32.24 56.81
C ARG A 20 -0.28 32.13 55.31
N ASN A 21 -0.76 33.12 54.58
CA ASN A 21 -0.73 33.12 53.11
C ASN A 21 0.60 33.73 52.62
N GLY A 22 1.08 33.27 51.46
CA GLY A 22 2.35 33.76 50.90
C GLY A 22 3.63 33.20 51.53
N THR A 23 3.55 32.32 52.53
CA THR A 23 4.68 31.74 53.26
C THR A 23 5.43 30.64 52.53
N GLY A 24 5.11 30.35 51.27
CA GLY A 24 5.85 29.38 50.47
C GLY A 24 5.43 27.92 50.59
N LYS A 25 4.34 27.58 51.30
CA LYS A 25 3.89 26.17 51.46
C LYS A 25 3.69 25.46 50.13
N THR A 26 2.99 26.08 49.16
CA THR A 26 2.77 25.53 47.82
C THR A 26 4.08 25.46 47.03
N THR A 27 5.03 26.36 47.30
CA THR A 27 6.35 26.37 46.67
C THR A 27 7.13 25.10 46.97
N ILE A 28 7.01 24.56 48.18
CA ILE A 28 7.69 23.30 48.59
C ILE A 28 7.22 22.14 47.69
N ILE A 29 5.91 22.01 47.51
CA ILE A 29 5.35 20.92 46.67
C ILE A 29 5.65 21.14 45.21
N ASN A 30 5.60 22.39 44.72
CA ASN A 30 6.03 22.72 43.36
C ASN A 30 7.52 22.46 43.13
N ALA A 31 8.37 22.72 44.11
CA ALA A 31 9.79 22.42 44.05
C ALA A 31 10.04 20.91 43.98
N LEU A 32 9.32 20.12 44.79
CA LEU A 32 9.35 18.66 44.70
C LEU A 32 8.99 18.15 43.31
N SER A 33 7.86 18.59 42.77
CA SER A 33 7.42 18.23 41.42
C SER A 33 8.44 18.67 40.36
N TYR A 34 8.98 19.88 40.49
CA TYR A 34 9.99 20.38 39.59
C TYR A 34 11.29 19.57 39.63
N ALA A 35 11.77 19.20 40.83
CA ALA A 35 12.95 18.36 40.96
C ALA A 35 12.78 17.01 40.25
N LEU A 36 11.64 16.35 40.47
CA LEU A 36 11.35 15.02 39.92
C LEU A 36 11.06 15.04 38.41
N TYR A 37 10.25 15.97 37.96
CA TYR A 37 9.69 15.93 36.57
C TYR A 37 10.06 17.16 35.72
N GLY A 38 10.71 18.17 36.29
CA GLY A 38 10.99 19.43 35.60
C GLY A 38 9.76 20.28 35.33
N GLN A 39 8.65 20.03 36.04
CA GLN A 39 7.38 20.73 35.90
C GLN A 39 6.78 21.00 37.26
N ALA A 40 6.12 22.15 37.40
CA ALA A 40 5.35 22.44 38.62
C ALA A 40 4.01 21.69 38.57
N LEU A 41 3.37 21.51 39.72
CA LEU A 41 2.01 20.95 39.81
C LEU A 41 0.98 21.90 39.25
N THR A 42 1.21 23.20 39.35
CA THR A 42 0.37 24.25 38.80
C THR A 42 0.78 24.54 37.36
N ASN A 43 -0.16 25.05 36.56
CA ASN A 43 0.10 25.37 35.14
C ASN A 43 0.97 26.65 34.99
N ILE A 44 2.13 26.66 35.64
CA ILE A 44 3.10 27.75 35.58
C ILE A 44 4.19 27.43 34.57
N ARG A 45 4.46 28.34 33.65
CA ARG A 45 5.60 28.20 32.73
C ARG A 45 6.92 28.10 33.50
N ARG A 46 7.82 27.21 33.10
CA ARG A 46 9.11 26.95 33.76
C ARG A 46 9.93 28.22 34.08
N ASP A 47 9.91 29.19 33.17
CA ASP A 47 10.62 30.46 33.32
C ASP A 47 10.04 31.34 34.45
N ASN A 48 8.74 31.19 34.71
CA ASN A 48 8.06 31.93 35.78
C ASN A 48 8.29 31.32 37.18
N LEU A 49 8.95 30.15 37.24
CA LEU A 49 9.40 29.58 38.54
C LEU A 49 10.65 30.26 39.05
N VAL A 50 11.40 30.95 38.20
CA VAL A 50 12.59 31.70 38.59
C VAL A 50 12.15 32.98 39.31
N ASN A 51 12.84 33.28 40.41
CA ASN A 51 12.57 34.49 41.17
C ASN A 51 12.68 35.72 40.29
N LYS A 52 11.63 36.54 40.29
CA LYS A 52 11.53 37.73 39.42
C LYS A 52 12.56 38.78 39.74
N THR A 53 12.96 38.89 40.99
CA THR A 53 13.96 39.89 41.43
C THR A 53 15.37 39.53 40.94
N ASN A 54 15.77 38.25 41.11
CA ASN A 54 17.11 37.81 40.73
C ASN A 54 17.18 37.39 39.26
N ASN A 55 16.08 36.95 38.69
CA ASN A 55 15.89 36.43 37.34
C ASN A 55 16.94 35.39 36.86
N LYS A 56 17.62 34.77 37.77
CA LYS A 56 18.69 33.76 37.56
C LYS A 56 18.90 32.86 38.78
N GLY A 57 19.66 31.80 38.59
CA GLY A 57 20.19 30.99 39.69
C GLY A 57 19.14 30.15 40.43
N MET A 58 18.00 29.82 39.80
CA MET A 58 17.06 28.89 40.42
C MET A 58 17.69 27.49 40.49
N LEU A 59 17.75 26.92 41.67
CA LEU A 59 18.21 25.55 41.90
C LEU A 59 17.30 24.87 42.92
N VAL A 60 16.90 23.66 42.60
CA VAL A 60 16.19 22.78 43.52
C VAL A 60 17.02 21.52 43.69
N THR A 61 17.30 21.18 44.97
CA THR A 61 17.99 19.95 45.33
C THR A 61 17.02 19.06 46.11
N LEU A 62 16.86 17.83 45.67
CA LEU A 62 16.05 16.82 46.34
C LEU A 62 16.93 15.62 46.69
N ALA A 63 16.94 15.24 47.94
CA ALA A 63 17.61 14.03 48.42
C ALA A 63 16.59 13.08 49.06
N PHE A 64 16.67 11.80 48.69
CA PHE A 64 15.80 10.74 49.21
C PHE A 64 16.48 9.38 49.16
N THR A 65 15.99 8.44 49.97
CA THR A 65 16.47 7.05 49.99
C THR A 65 15.38 6.14 49.44
N LYS A 66 15.74 5.23 48.55
CA LYS A 66 14.84 4.19 48.00
C LYS A 66 15.60 2.87 47.90
N ASN A 67 15.02 1.79 48.42
CA ASN A 67 15.62 0.45 48.39
C ASN A 67 17.06 0.39 48.94
N GLY A 68 17.34 1.17 50.00
CA GLY A 68 18.66 1.20 50.65
C GLY A 68 19.75 1.98 49.89
N LYS A 69 19.41 2.70 48.83
CA LYS A 69 20.31 3.59 48.10
C LYS A 69 19.91 5.04 48.28
N ASP A 70 20.88 5.91 48.34
CA ASP A 70 20.69 7.34 48.47
C ASP A 70 20.71 8.01 47.10
N TYR A 71 19.68 8.77 46.83
CA TYR A 71 19.51 9.49 45.57
C TYR A 71 19.49 10.99 45.82
N ARG A 72 20.13 11.75 44.90
CA ARG A 72 20.08 13.22 44.94
C ARG A 72 19.86 13.73 43.52
N ILE A 73 18.87 14.59 43.35
CA ILE A 73 18.54 15.26 42.09
C ILE A 73 18.78 16.76 42.28
N GLU A 74 19.57 17.37 41.42
CA GLU A 74 19.78 18.81 41.35
C GLU A 74 19.25 19.31 40.02
N ARG A 75 18.23 20.18 40.07
CA ARG A 75 17.62 20.74 38.90
C ARG A 75 17.58 22.25 38.96
N GLY A 76 18.21 22.89 37.99
CA GLY A 76 18.32 24.34 37.90
C GLY A 76 17.61 24.94 36.65
N ARG A 77 17.36 26.24 36.79
CA ARG A 77 16.90 27.07 35.66
C ARG A 77 17.66 28.40 35.69
N LYS A 78 18.13 28.80 34.49
CA LYS A 78 19.00 29.99 34.32
C LYS A 78 20.27 29.96 35.23
N PRO A 79 21.21 29.05 34.98
CA PRO A 79 21.32 28.11 33.86
C PRO A 79 20.45 26.86 34.01
N ASN A 80 20.16 26.17 32.87
CA ASN A 80 19.48 24.89 32.87
C ASN A 80 20.49 23.80 33.33
N THR A 81 20.19 23.14 34.40
CA THR A 81 21.00 22.04 34.94
C THR A 81 20.09 20.89 35.33
N LEU A 82 20.53 19.68 35.11
CA LEU A 82 19.93 18.47 35.65
C LEU A 82 21.06 17.51 35.97
N LYS A 83 21.25 17.23 37.25
CA LYS A 83 22.23 16.28 37.76
C LYS A 83 21.53 15.25 38.60
N PHE A 84 21.93 14.00 38.43
CA PHE A 84 21.38 12.88 39.17
C PHE A 84 22.52 12.08 39.82
N TYR A 85 22.40 11.82 41.12
CA TYR A 85 23.40 11.13 41.90
C TYR A 85 22.81 9.89 42.55
N ILE A 86 23.60 8.81 42.58
CA ILE A 86 23.29 7.57 43.27
C ILE A 86 24.49 7.29 44.22
N ASP A 87 24.23 7.13 45.52
CA ASP A 87 25.24 6.90 46.53
C ASP A 87 26.41 7.92 46.46
N GLN A 88 26.06 9.20 46.28
CA GLN A 88 26.97 10.35 46.18
C GLN A 88 27.80 10.38 44.86
N LYS A 89 27.67 9.41 43.96
CA LYS A 89 28.31 9.43 42.65
C LYS A 89 27.37 10.04 41.61
N GLU A 90 27.85 11.10 40.94
CA GLU A 90 27.13 11.67 39.81
C GLU A 90 27.04 10.60 38.71
N GLN A 91 25.85 10.37 38.19
CA GLN A 91 25.66 9.51 37.05
C GLN A 91 26.05 10.31 35.79
N GLU A 92 27.32 10.23 35.42
CA GLU A 92 27.81 10.75 34.16
C GLU A 92 27.20 9.89 33.04
N LEU A 93 26.26 10.45 32.30
CA LEU A 93 25.84 9.87 31.08
C LEU A 93 26.92 10.16 30.05
N THR A 94 27.63 9.12 29.66
CA THR A 94 28.71 9.08 28.66
C THR A 94 28.22 9.55 27.28
N ASP A 95 27.95 10.84 27.16
CA ASP A 95 27.91 11.47 25.85
C ASP A 95 28.24 12.96 26.00
N GLU A 96 29.39 13.35 25.53
CA GLU A 96 29.92 14.72 25.51
C GLU A 96 29.12 15.69 24.64
N SER A 97 27.99 15.28 24.10
CA SER A 97 27.08 16.14 23.35
C SER A 97 26.16 16.86 24.32
N GLN A 98 26.48 18.12 24.56
CA GLN A 98 25.64 19.17 25.17
C GLN A 98 24.20 18.75 25.51
N GLY A 99 23.99 18.29 26.77
CA GLY A 99 22.74 18.56 27.48
C GLY A 99 21.54 17.72 27.06
N ASP A 100 21.67 16.43 26.81
CA ASP A 100 20.48 15.61 26.73
C ASP A 100 19.92 15.23 28.08
N SER A 101 19.26 16.21 28.71
CA SER A 101 18.52 16.03 29.98
C SER A 101 17.37 15.00 29.84
N ARG A 102 17.07 14.49 28.62
CA ARG A 102 16.01 13.53 28.37
C ARG A 102 16.36 12.15 28.89
N LYS A 103 17.60 11.72 28.71
CA LYS A 103 18.07 10.42 29.23
C LYS A 103 18.07 10.41 30.76
N THR A 104 18.67 11.43 31.38
CA THR A 104 18.64 11.59 32.83
C THR A 104 17.20 11.66 33.37
N GLN A 105 16.30 12.33 32.68
CA GLN A 105 14.88 12.34 33.04
C GLN A 105 14.23 10.96 32.88
N GLY A 106 14.60 10.19 31.86
CA GLY A 106 14.19 8.80 31.70
C GLY A 106 14.58 7.94 32.89
N ASP A 107 15.84 7.98 33.30
CA ASP A 107 16.36 7.23 34.45
C ASP A 107 15.63 7.61 35.75
N ILE A 108 15.33 8.89 35.94
CA ILE A 108 14.53 9.37 37.08
C ILE A 108 13.11 8.82 37.04
N ASN A 109 12.45 8.84 35.84
CA ASN A 109 11.11 8.30 35.70
C ASN A 109 11.04 6.80 35.95
N ASP A 110 12.04 6.05 35.46
CA ASP A 110 12.16 4.60 35.68
C ASP A 110 12.38 4.28 37.13
N LEU A 111 13.24 5.07 37.82
CA LEU A 111 13.45 4.95 39.27
C LEU A 111 12.16 5.20 40.04
N LEU A 112 11.40 6.21 39.69
CA LEU A 112 10.14 6.55 40.37
C LEU A 112 9.04 5.54 40.07
N GLY A 113 8.97 5.03 38.83
CA GLY A 113 7.93 4.13 38.36
C GLY A 113 6.57 4.82 38.19
N MET A 114 6.54 6.17 38.13
CA MET A 114 5.32 6.94 37.96
C MET A 114 5.54 8.17 37.10
N SER A 115 4.53 8.53 36.31
CA SER A 115 4.52 9.74 35.48
C SER A 115 4.19 10.98 36.32
N HIS A 116 4.48 12.17 35.78
CA HIS A 116 4.07 13.44 36.38
C HIS A 116 2.56 13.54 36.56
N ASP A 117 1.76 13.03 35.62
CA ASP A 117 0.30 13.06 35.73
C ASP A 117 -0.19 12.14 36.84
N MET A 118 0.38 10.97 37.01
CA MET A 118 0.08 10.09 38.13
C MET A 118 0.49 10.77 39.45
N PHE A 119 1.68 11.36 39.55
CA PHE A 119 2.13 12.09 40.71
C PHE A 119 1.19 13.24 41.07
N LYS A 120 0.79 14.05 40.10
CA LYS A 120 -0.08 15.22 40.22
C LYS A 120 -1.50 14.87 40.69
N HIS A 121 -2.07 13.73 40.23
CA HIS A 121 -3.44 13.36 40.51
C HIS A 121 -3.62 12.39 41.66
N ILE A 122 -2.56 11.65 42.06
CA ILE A 122 -2.64 10.62 43.08
C ILE A 122 -1.79 10.95 44.30
N VAL A 123 -0.57 11.50 44.13
CA VAL A 123 0.37 11.72 45.21
C VAL A 123 0.30 13.14 45.74
N ALA A 124 0.32 14.13 44.88
CA ALA A 124 0.40 15.55 45.27
C ALA A 124 -0.90 16.27 44.90
N LEU A 125 -1.95 16.04 45.65
CA LEU A 125 -3.24 16.69 45.46
C LEU A 125 -3.13 18.19 45.69
N ASN A 126 -3.52 18.97 44.68
CA ASN A 126 -3.52 20.43 44.69
C ASN A 126 -4.89 20.97 44.31
N THR A 127 -5.34 22.03 44.98
CA THR A 127 -6.61 22.71 44.70
C THR A 127 -6.72 23.25 43.27
N TYR A 128 -5.58 23.56 42.65
CA TYR A 128 -5.54 24.09 41.26
C TYR A 128 -5.33 23.00 40.20
N THR A 129 -5.25 21.74 40.61
CA THR A 129 -5.13 20.62 39.67
C THR A 129 -6.55 20.19 39.26
N GLU A 130 -6.77 19.98 37.99
CA GLU A 130 -8.02 19.42 37.47
C GLU A 130 -8.28 18.07 38.19
N PRO A 131 -9.47 17.89 38.79
CA PRO A 131 -9.79 16.63 39.46
C PRO A 131 -9.69 15.45 38.49
N PHE A 132 -9.23 14.29 38.98
CA PHE A 132 -9.08 13.07 38.14
C PHE A 132 -10.36 12.73 37.33
N LEU A 133 -11.54 12.88 37.95
CA LEU A 133 -12.81 12.58 37.28
C LEU A 133 -13.21 13.60 36.19
N ALA A 134 -12.59 14.77 36.16
CA ALA A 134 -12.81 15.78 35.13
C ALA A 134 -11.85 15.61 33.93
N LEU A 135 -10.83 14.77 34.03
CA LEU A 135 -9.90 14.47 32.97
C LEU A 135 -10.61 13.77 31.80
N LYS A 136 -10.03 13.89 30.61
CA LYS A 136 -10.50 13.14 29.44
C LYS A 136 -10.37 11.63 29.68
N PRO A 137 -11.27 10.80 29.13
CA PRO A 137 -11.26 9.35 29.37
C PRO A 137 -9.91 8.67 29.06
N ASN A 138 -9.19 9.12 28.05
CA ASN A 138 -7.86 8.57 27.69
C ASN A 138 -6.81 8.89 28.75
N ASP A 139 -6.84 10.09 29.33
CA ASP A 139 -5.91 10.50 30.37
C ASP A 139 -6.20 9.76 31.69
N GLN A 140 -7.48 9.62 32.04
CA GLN A 140 -7.92 8.78 33.18
C GLN A 140 -7.44 7.34 33.03
N ARG A 141 -7.63 6.77 31.83
CA ARG A 141 -7.21 5.41 31.52
C ARG A 141 -5.71 5.23 31.67
N ALA A 142 -4.90 6.15 31.14
CA ALA A 142 -3.44 6.11 31.22
C ALA A 142 -2.96 6.11 32.68
N ILE A 143 -3.56 6.93 33.53
CA ILE A 143 -3.26 6.98 34.96
C ILE A 143 -3.64 5.66 35.66
N ILE A 144 -4.81 5.10 35.36
CA ILE A 144 -5.24 3.81 35.93
C ILE A 144 -4.34 2.68 35.45
N GLU A 145 -4.02 2.61 34.17
CA GLU A 145 -3.12 1.58 33.61
C GLU A 145 -1.74 1.62 34.26
N GLN A 146 -1.22 2.82 34.50
CA GLN A 146 0.04 3.00 35.18
C GLN A 146 -0.04 2.60 36.68
N LEU A 147 -1.12 2.99 37.38
CA LEU A 147 -1.36 2.61 38.76
C LEU A 147 -1.45 1.10 38.96
N LEU A 148 -2.08 0.42 37.99
CA LEU A 148 -2.26 -1.04 38.02
C LEU A 148 -1.03 -1.79 37.47
N GLY A 149 -0.05 -1.09 36.91
CA GLY A 149 1.14 -1.70 36.29
C GLY A 149 0.83 -2.48 35.01
N ILE A 150 -0.30 -2.17 34.33
CA ILE A 150 -0.77 -2.88 33.12
C ILE A 150 -0.45 -2.16 31.80
N THR A 151 0.30 -1.07 31.86
CA THR A 151 0.70 -0.27 30.66
C THR A 151 1.35 -1.13 29.59
N ILE A 152 2.14 -2.11 29.98
CA ILE A 152 2.78 -3.07 29.08
C ILE A 152 1.77 -3.91 28.27
N LEU A 153 0.58 -4.15 28.83
CA LEU A 153 -0.48 -4.88 28.11
C LEU A 153 -1.10 -4.02 27.00
N SER A 154 -1.30 -2.73 27.28
CA SER A 154 -1.80 -1.77 26.28
C SER A 154 -0.80 -1.59 25.14
N GLU A 155 0.48 -1.45 25.43
CA GLU A 155 1.55 -1.38 24.40
C GLU A 155 1.59 -2.64 23.54
N LYS A 156 1.52 -3.83 24.18
CA LYS A 156 1.46 -5.10 23.44
C LYS A 156 0.18 -5.25 22.59
N ALA A 157 -0.95 -4.75 23.10
CA ALA A 157 -2.20 -4.75 22.34
C ALA A 157 -2.13 -3.87 21.08
N ASP A 158 -1.47 -2.71 21.17
CA ASP A 158 -1.28 -1.83 20.02
C ASP A 158 -0.30 -2.42 19.00
N LEU A 159 0.79 -3.04 19.44
CA LEU A 159 1.70 -3.79 18.57
C LEU A 159 0.98 -4.95 17.85
N LEU A 160 0.11 -5.67 18.57
CA LEU A 160 -0.68 -6.76 17.99
C LEU A 160 -1.69 -6.25 16.96
N ARG A 161 -2.35 -5.12 17.21
CA ARG A 161 -3.26 -4.47 16.24
C ARG A 161 -2.53 -4.11 14.96
N GLU A 162 -1.35 -3.51 15.07
CA GLU A 162 -0.54 -3.14 13.90
C GLU A 162 -0.08 -4.37 13.12
N ALA A 163 0.43 -5.41 13.79
CA ALA A 163 0.81 -6.67 13.17
C ALA A 163 -0.37 -7.35 12.47
N THR A 164 -1.56 -7.32 13.11
CA THR A 164 -2.78 -7.86 12.53
C THR A 164 -3.20 -7.11 11.26
N LYS A 165 -3.11 -5.77 11.28
CA LYS A 165 -3.40 -4.94 10.11
C LYS A 165 -2.48 -5.27 8.94
N ILE A 166 -1.17 -5.26 9.17
CA ILE A 166 -0.16 -5.59 8.15
C ILE A 166 -0.42 -6.98 7.56
N THR A 167 -0.77 -7.96 8.42
CA THR A 167 -1.04 -9.34 7.97
C THR A 167 -2.32 -9.41 7.13
N ARG A 168 -3.37 -8.68 7.49
CA ARG A 168 -4.61 -8.61 6.69
C ARG A 168 -4.37 -7.96 5.33
N ASP A 169 -3.58 -6.89 5.28
CA ASP A 169 -3.26 -6.20 4.03
C ASP A 169 -2.50 -7.14 3.08
N LYS A 170 -1.49 -7.86 3.59
CA LYS A 170 -0.77 -8.89 2.82
C LYS A 170 -1.68 -10.03 2.35
N LEU A 171 -2.58 -10.50 3.20
CA LEU A 171 -3.54 -11.56 2.83
C LEU A 171 -4.46 -11.09 1.70
N THR A 172 -4.92 -9.84 1.74
CA THR A 172 -5.76 -9.25 0.69
C THR A 172 -5.00 -9.15 -0.63
N GLU A 173 -3.74 -8.71 -0.58
CA GLU A 173 -2.86 -8.62 -1.75
C GLU A 173 -2.61 -9.99 -2.37
N GLU A 174 -2.26 -11.00 -1.57
CA GLU A 174 -2.01 -12.36 -2.08
C GLU A 174 -3.28 -13.02 -2.63
N ASN A 175 -4.44 -12.80 -2.01
CA ASN A 175 -5.69 -13.29 -2.55
C ASN A 175 -6.03 -12.65 -3.91
N ALA A 176 -5.81 -11.35 -4.06
CA ALA A 176 -5.98 -10.68 -5.34
C ALA A 176 -5.01 -11.23 -6.42
N ARG A 177 -3.77 -11.52 -6.04
CA ARG A 177 -2.77 -12.14 -6.92
C ARG A 177 -3.18 -13.54 -7.35
N ILE A 178 -3.64 -14.37 -6.41
CA ILE A 178 -4.14 -15.73 -6.70
C ILE A 178 -5.31 -15.65 -7.68
N GLN A 179 -6.26 -14.75 -7.45
CA GLN A 179 -7.41 -14.56 -8.33
C GLN A 179 -7.00 -14.16 -9.75
N ALA A 180 -6.05 -13.23 -9.87
CA ALA A 180 -5.53 -12.81 -11.18
C ALA A 180 -4.84 -13.95 -11.93
N ILE A 181 -4.02 -14.75 -11.24
CA ILE A 181 -3.36 -15.92 -11.82
C ILE A 181 -4.38 -16.98 -12.24
N THR A 182 -5.39 -17.25 -11.41
CA THR A 182 -6.46 -18.22 -11.72
C THR A 182 -7.20 -17.80 -12.98
N ASN A 183 -7.65 -16.54 -13.06
CA ASN A 183 -8.34 -16.00 -14.23
C ASN A 183 -7.46 -16.07 -15.50
N SER A 184 -6.16 -15.81 -15.37
CA SER A 184 -5.21 -15.91 -16.48
C SER A 184 -5.06 -17.36 -16.94
N ASN A 185 -4.93 -18.29 -16.01
CA ASN A 185 -4.83 -19.73 -16.32
C ASN A 185 -6.07 -20.26 -17.02
N ASP A 186 -7.25 -19.82 -16.61
CA ASP A 186 -8.51 -20.24 -17.25
C ASP A 186 -8.58 -19.75 -18.72
N LYS A 187 -8.18 -18.50 -18.97
CA LYS A 187 -8.07 -17.97 -20.35
C LYS A 187 -7.05 -18.75 -21.19
N ILE A 188 -5.93 -19.16 -20.58
CA ILE A 188 -4.92 -19.98 -21.27
C ILE A 188 -5.50 -21.35 -21.62
N LYS A 189 -6.24 -22.00 -20.71
CA LYS A 189 -6.90 -23.29 -20.97
C LYS A 189 -7.90 -23.18 -22.12
N GLU A 190 -8.77 -22.17 -22.10
CA GLU A 190 -9.71 -21.91 -23.21
C GLU A 190 -8.99 -21.72 -24.57
N ASN A 191 -7.88 -20.99 -24.56
CA ASN A 191 -7.06 -20.80 -25.75
C ASN A 191 -6.45 -22.10 -26.27
N ILE A 192 -5.94 -22.94 -25.34
CA ILE A 192 -5.39 -24.25 -25.68
C ILE A 192 -6.47 -25.16 -26.30
N GLU A 193 -7.66 -25.23 -25.72
CA GLU A 193 -8.79 -26.00 -26.24
C GLU A 193 -9.21 -25.51 -27.63
N ARG A 194 -9.29 -24.18 -27.82
CA ARG A 194 -9.57 -23.60 -29.10
C ARG A 194 -8.52 -23.94 -30.16
N LEU A 195 -7.23 -23.89 -29.80
CA LEU A 195 -6.14 -24.29 -30.71
C LEU A 195 -6.18 -25.78 -31.04
N HIS A 196 -6.49 -26.64 -30.08
CA HIS A 196 -6.66 -28.07 -30.30
C HIS A 196 -7.82 -28.35 -31.29
N SER A 197 -8.95 -27.69 -31.11
CA SER A 197 -10.10 -27.81 -31.99
C SER A 197 -9.76 -27.35 -33.43
N ARG A 198 -9.08 -26.20 -33.56
CA ARG A 198 -8.61 -25.71 -34.88
C ARG A 198 -7.61 -26.66 -35.51
N LYS A 199 -6.66 -27.21 -34.75
CA LYS A 199 -5.72 -28.21 -35.26
C LYS A 199 -6.43 -29.44 -35.76
N LYS A 200 -7.43 -29.95 -35.03
CA LYS A 200 -8.22 -31.13 -35.43
C LYS A 200 -8.99 -30.87 -36.71
N ALA A 201 -9.66 -29.72 -36.83
CA ALA A 201 -10.36 -29.32 -38.05
C ALA A 201 -9.43 -29.15 -39.26
N TRP A 202 -8.26 -28.52 -39.05
CA TRP A 202 -7.24 -28.38 -40.08
C TRP A 202 -6.71 -29.72 -40.59
N ILE A 203 -6.42 -30.68 -39.69
CA ILE A 203 -5.95 -32.02 -40.03
C ILE A 203 -7.02 -32.74 -40.88
N ALA A 204 -8.29 -32.64 -40.49
CA ALA A 204 -9.39 -33.26 -41.23
C ALA A 204 -9.55 -32.65 -42.66
N GLN A 205 -9.50 -31.32 -42.75
CA GLN A 205 -9.56 -30.61 -44.02
C GLN A 205 -8.37 -30.95 -44.94
N ASN A 206 -7.17 -30.90 -44.38
CA ASN A 206 -5.93 -31.23 -45.11
C ASN A 206 -5.97 -32.68 -45.68
N LYS A 207 -6.47 -33.63 -44.87
CA LYS A 207 -6.64 -35.00 -45.33
C LYS A 207 -7.62 -35.07 -46.49
N GLN A 208 -8.76 -34.42 -46.40
CA GLN A 208 -9.76 -34.37 -47.46
C GLN A 208 -9.22 -33.73 -48.76
N ASP A 209 -8.49 -32.64 -48.63
CA ASP A 209 -7.90 -31.96 -49.78
C ASP A 209 -6.79 -32.80 -50.44
N ARG A 210 -5.99 -33.50 -49.64
CA ARG A 210 -5.00 -34.45 -50.10
C ARG A 210 -5.67 -35.61 -50.90
N ASP A 211 -6.72 -36.21 -50.31
CA ASP A 211 -7.44 -37.30 -50.95
C ASP A 211 -8.05 -36.86 -52.28
N LYS A 212 -8.57 -35.61 -52.37
CA LYS A 212 -9.06 -35.02 -53.63
C LYS A 212 -7.94 -34.84 -54.67
N LEU A 213 -6.80 -34.31 -54.24
CA LEU A 213 -5.65 -34.11 -55.12
C LEU A 213 -5.07 -35.42 -55.62
N GLU A 214 -4.96 -36.43 -54.75
CA GLU A 214 -4.48 -37.77 -55.13
C GLU A 214 -5.45 -38.41 -56.14
N LYS A 215 -6.77 -38.22 -56.00
CA LYS A 215 -7.75 -38.68 -56.94
C LYS A 215 -7.59 -37.98 -58.30
N ALA A 216 -7.46 -36.64 -58.29
CA ALA A 216 -7.26 -35.87 -59.50
C ALA A 216 -5.95 -36.27 -60.26
N ILE A 217 -4.86 -36.50 -59.48
CA ILE A 217 -3.60 -36.99 -60.07
C ILE A 217 -3.80 -38.33 -60.76
N ARG A 218 -4.47 -39.31 -60.12
CA ARG A 218 -4.75 -40.62 -60.71
C ARG A 218 -5.62 -40.51 -61.96
N GLU A 219 -6.60 -39.61 -61.97
CA GLU A 219 -7.47 -39.35 -63.17
C GLU A 219 -6.65 -38.76 -64.31
N LEU A 220 -5.73 -37.83 -64.03
CA LEU A 220 -4.82 -37.25 -65.00
C LEU A 220 -3.77 -38.25 -65.52
N GLU A 221 -3.22 -39.11 -64.63
CA GLU A 221 -2.27 -40.16 -65.03
C GLU A 221 -2.87 -41.20 -65.96
N GLN A 222 -4.21 -41.37 -65.95
CA GLN A 222 -4.93 -42.29 -66.85
C GLN A 222 -5.23 -41.70 -68.21
N LEU A 223 -5.06 -40.38 -68.36
CA LEU A 223 -5.24 -39.71 -69.65
C LEU A 223 -4.02 -39.98 -70.58
N ASP A 224 -4.25 -40.67 -71.69
CA ASP A 224 -3.27 -40.81 -72.75
C ASP A 224 -3.21 -39.49 -73.52
N ILE A 225 -2.27 -38.63 -73.18
CA ILE A 225 -2.12 -37.28 -73.72
C ILE A 225 -1.92 -37.33 -75.29
N ASP A 226 -1.14 -38.33 -75.70
CA ASP A 226 -0.85 -38.47 -77.14
C ASP A 226 -2.09 -38.83 -77.90
N SER A 227 -2.92 -39.73 -77.40
CA SER A 227 -4.23 -40.08 -78.06
C SER A 227 -5.22 -38.92 -78.05
N GLU A 228 -5.32 -38.20 -76.94
CA GLU A 228 -6.20 -36.99 -76.86
C GLU A 228 -5.76 -35.87 -77.82
N LEU A 229 -4.43 -35.70 -77.98
CA LEU A 229 -3.85 -34.70 -78.86
C LEU A 229 -4.16 -35.08 -80.38
N GLU A 230 -3.99 -36.37 -80.72
CA GLU A 230 -4.36 -36.86 -82.07
C GLU A 230 -5.85 -36.65 -82.31
N ASP A 231 -6.71 -36.96 -81.39
CA ASP A 231 -8.16 -36.81 -81.57
C ASP A 231 -8.57 -35.33 -81.63
N HIS A 232 -7.88 -34.44 -80.92
CA HIS A 232 -8.08 -33.00 -81.07
C HIS A 232 -7.63 -32.46 -82.39
N GLU A 233 -6.52 -32.95 -82.98
CA GLU A 233 -6.07 -32.58 -84.28
C GLU A 233 -7.05 -33.11 -85.39
N LYS A 234 -7.56 -34.34 -85.26
CA LYS A 234 -8.60 -34.88 -86.07
C LYS A 234 -9.89 -34.04 -86.04
N LEU A 235 -10.30 -33.63 -84.84
CA LEU A 235 -11.49 -32.77 -84.66
C LEU A 235 -11.30 -31.44 -85.36
N LYS A 236 -10.16 -30.79 -85.20
CA LYS A 236 -9.83 -29.53 -85.87
C LYS A 236 -9.87 -29.65 -87.40
N THR A 237 -9.24 -30.71 -87.95
CA THR A 237 -9.27 -31.00 -89.39
C THR A 237 -10.69 -31.28 -89.87
N TRP A 238 -11.50 -31.99 -89.07
CA TRP A 238 -12.90 -32.21 -89.37
C TRP A 238 -13.72 -30.92 -89.38
N GLU A 239 -13.53 -30.03 -88.47
CA GLU A 239 -14.19 -28.72 -88.41
C GLU A 239 -13.83 -27.85 -89.66
N GLU A 240 -12.52 -27.80 -89.99
CA GLU A 240 -12.07 -27.08 -91.19
C GLU A 240 -12.67 -27.63 -92.45
N ASN A 241 -12.65 -28.95 -92.58
CA ASN A 241 -13.28 -29.64 -93.75
C ASN A 241 -14.80 -29.42 -93.77
N SER A 242 -15.49 -29.45 -92.68
CA SER A 242 -16.93 -29.18 -92.55
C SER A 242 -17.30 -27.75 -93.02
N LYS A 243 -16.46 -26.76 -92.58
CA LYS A 243 -16.60 -25.36 -93.01
C LYS A 243 -16.39 -25.24 -94.52
N HIS A 244 -15.34 -25.89 -95.02
CA HIS A 244 -15.07 -25.89 -96.48
C HIS A 244 -16.19 -26.55 -97.31
N LEU A 245 -16.68 -27.69 -96.85
CA LEU A 245 -17.81 -28.38 -97.49
C LEU A 245 -19.08 -27.50 -97.47
N THR A 246 -19.32 -26.78 -96.43
CA THR A 246 -20.44 -25.85 -96.29
C THR A 246 -20.32 -24.71 -97.33
N ASN A 247 -19.12 -24.19 -97.54
CA ASN A 247 -18.84 -23.14 -98.51
C ASN A 247 -19.01 -23.68 -99.94
N LEU A 248 -18.43 -24.85 -100.24
CA LEU A 248 -18.63 -25.50 -101.59
C LEU A 248 -20.09 -25.77 -101.85
N ARG A 249 -20.91 -26.21 -100.93
CA ARG A 249 -22.36 -26.36 -101.09
C ARG A 249 -23.04 -25.04 -101.43
N LYS A 250 -22.61 -23.92 -100.77
CA LYS A 250 -23.17 -22.60 -101.16
C LYS A 250 -22.75 -22.17 -102.52
N GLU A 251 -21.49 -22.38 -102.94
CA GLU A 251 -20.99 -22.09 -104.25
C GLU A 251 -21.72 -22.92 -105.29
N ARG A 252 -21.85 -24.25 -105.10
CA ARG A 252 -22.63 -25.12 -105.98
C ARG A 252 -24.04 -24.62 -106.14
N ALA A 253 -24.76 -24.27 -105.09
CA ALA A 253 -26.11 -23.75 -105.14
C ALA A 253 -26.21 -22.42 -105.92
N THR A 254 -25.15 -21.59 -105.89
CA THR A 254 -25.08 -20.35 -106.65
C THR A 254 -24.87 -20.62 -108.14
N VAL A 255 -23.98 -21.61 -108.52
CA VAL A 255 -23.73 -22.03 -109.86
C VAL A 255 -24.97 -22.71 -110.44
N GLU A 256 -25.66 -23.63 -109.73
CA GLU A 256 -26.89 -24.26 -110.11
C GLU A 256 -27.99 -23.21 -110.47
N ARG A 257 -28.14 -22.16 -109.63
CA ARG A 257 -29.07 -21.05 -109.92
C ARG A 257 -28.70 -20.26 -111.17
N ALA A 258 -27.38 -20.02 -111.39
CA ALA A 258 -26.90 -19.34 -112.59
C ALA A 258 -27.13 -20.17 -113.84
N LEU A 259 -26.93 -21.51 -113.78
CA LEU A 259 -27.19 -22.44 -114.85
C LEU A 259 -28.69 -22.47 -115.20
N GLU A 260 -29.57 -22.60 -114.16
CA GLU A 260 -31.02 -22.50 -114.40
C GLU A 260 -31.44 -21.19 -115.05
N GLN A 261 -30.78 -20.08 -114.68
CA GLN A 261 -31.05 -18.76 -115.26
C GLN A 261 -30.58 -18.70 -116.74
N ALA A 262 -29.39 -19.26 -117.02
CA ALA A 262 -28.86 -19.38 -118.38
C ALA A 262 -29.72 -20.24 -119.23
N ASP A 263 -30.19 -21.42 -118.77
CA ASP A 263 -31.14 -22.29 -119.52
C ASP A 263 -32.47 -21.58 -119.80
N LYS A 264 -33.01 -20.83 -118.85
CA LYS A 264 -34.21 -20.01 -119.08
C LYS A 264 -33.96 -18.92 -120.09
N ASN A 265 -32.76 -18.35 -120.17
CA ASN A 265 -32.41 -17.34 -121.17
C ASN A 265 -32.22 -17.94 -122.52
N VAL A 266 -31.58 -19.13 -122.65
CA VAL A 266 -31.45 -19.87 -123.91
C VAL A 266 -32.85 -20.25 -124.47
N HIS A 267 -33.78 -20.71 -123.63
CA HIS A 267 -35.14 -21.04 -124.01
C HIS A 267 -35.96 -19.84 -124.48
N LYS A 268 -35.61 -18.61 -123.94
CA LYS A 268 -36.20 -17.35 -124.38
C LYS A 268 -35.68 -16.84 -125.72
N LEU A 269 -34.46 -17.21 -126.17
CA LEU A 269 -33.82 -16.80 -127.42
C LEU A 269 -34.02 -17.75 -128.46
N GLY A 270 -34.60 -18.95 -128.23
CA GLY A 270 -34.92 -19.99 -129.21
C GLY A 270 -36.40 -20.02 -129.69
N LYS A 271 -37.17 -19.00 -129.36
CA LYS A 271 -38.49 -18.67 -129.81
C LYS A 271 -38.34 -17.38 -130.55
#